data_f779dd71c32e3c28bc6497f73d842678
#
_entry.id   f779dd71c32e3c28bc6497f73d842678
#
_cell.length_a   1.000
_cell.length_b   1.000
_cell.length_c   1.000
_cell.angle_alpha   90.00
_cell.angle_beta   90.00
_cell.angle_gamma   90.00
#
_symmetry.space_group_name_H-M   'P 1'
#
loop_
_entity.id
_entity.type
_entity.pdbx_description
1 polymer ?
#
loop_
_entity_poly.entity_id
_entity_poly.type
_entity_poly.pdbx_seq_one_letter_code
_entity_poly.pdbx_strand_id
1 'polypeptide(L)'
;MKYDPHYYIQKIGGSIDSLPYVEVTVDNTKIIVVNIRAGRELIYKVYFTNFSKEISGWYHDMSTDEIVIFHCCEHYVNRFNERYLRRCKRDDIGRIRIFAKRIAKAQLVDQSIAVDPSKRLINIIKIKAKGEYRHLHFITCYQSKEKAKKLLS
;
A
#
# COMPACT_ATOMS: atom_id res chain seq x y z
N MET A 1 16.90 -3.19 -2.33
CA MET A 1 15.81 -4.09 -1.96
C MET A 1 16.13 -5.51 -2.40
N LYS A 2 15.69 -6.47 -1.61
CA LYS A 2 15.98 -7.89 -1.82
C LYS A 2 15.17 -8.54 -2.96
N TYR A 3 13.99 -7.96 -3.28
CA TYR A 3 13.07 -8.53 -4.26
C TYR A 3 12.94 -7.62 -5.47
N ASP A 4 12.89 -8.23 -6.67
CA ASP A 4 12.59 -7.51 -7.90
C ASP A 4 11.09 -7.63 -8.22
N PRO A 5 10.32 -6.52 -8.09
CA PRO A 5 8.89 -6.54 -8.37
C PRO A 5 8.50 -7.10 -9.74
N HIS A 6 9.20 -6.75 -10.80
CA HIS A 6 8.89 -7.24 -12.15
C HIS A 6 8.98 -8.75 -12.24
N TYR A 7 10.01 -9.33 -11.62
CA TYR A 7 10.19 -10.78 -11.60
C TYR A 7 8.99 -11.47 -10.96
N TYR A 8 8.58 -10.99 -9.78
CA TYR A 8 7.47 -11.60 -9.04
C TYR A 8 6.13 -11.39 -9.72
N ILE A 9 5.88 -10.21 -10.27
CA ILE A 9 4.66 -9.91 -11.04
C ILE A 9 4.54 -10.88 -12.21
N GLN A 10 5.63 -11.09 -12.96
CA GLN A 10 5.63 -11.99 -14.10
C GLN A 10 5.40 -13.44 -13.68
N LYS A 11 6.03 -13.91 -12.60
CA LYS A 11 5.88 -15.28 -12.11
C LYS A 11 4.45 -15.54 -11.59
N ILE A 12 3.85 -14.57 -10.91
CA ILE A 12 2.49 -14.69 -10.39
C ILE A 12 1.47 -14.68 -11.54
N GLY A 13 1.67 -13.81 -12.52
CA GLY A 13 0.79 -13.70 -13.68
C GLY A 13 -0.56 -13.09 -13.36
N GLY A 14 -1.50 -13.17 -14.30
CA GLY A 14 -2.82 -12.54 -14.23
C GLY A 14 -3.97 -13.45 -13.84
N SER A 15 -3.74 -14.75 -13.62
CA SER A 15 -4.81 -15.69 -13.27
C SER A 15 -5.52 -15.36 -11.96
N ILE A 16 -4.86 -14.61 -11.08
CA ILE A 16 -5.36 -14.20 -9.77
C ILE A 16 -6.14 -12.87 -9.80
N ASP A 17 -6.24 -12.21 -10.95
CA ASP A 17 -6.78 -10.84 -11.03
C ASP A 17 -8.28 -10.77 -10.68
N SER A 18 -9.01 -11.87 -10.78
CA SER A 18 -10.41 -11.93 -10.39
C SER A 18 -10.64 -12.05 -8.88
N LEU A 19 -9.60 -12.38 -8.12
CA LEU A 19 -9.68 -12.60 -6.68
C LEU A 19 -9.42 -11.29 -5.93
N PRO A 20 -10.21 -10.97 -4.87
CA PRO A 20 -9.93 -9.77 -4.08
C PRO A 20 -8.66 -9.89 -3.25
N TYR A 21 -8.29 -11.11 -2.88
CA TYR A 21 -7.14 -11.41 -2.01
C TYR A 21 -6.65 -12.82 -2.32
N VAL A 22 -5.34 -12.99 -2.32
CA VAL A 22 -4.73 -14.30 -2.52
C VAL A 22 -3.33 -14.35 -1.90
N GLU A 23 -2.96 -15.51 -1.35
CA GLU A 23 -1.57 -15.79 -0.97
C GLU A 23 -0.93 -16.67 -2.03
N VAL A 24 0.26 -16.28 -2.48
CA VAL A 24 1.04 -17.05 -3.45
C VAL A 24 2.45 -17.24 -2.92
N THR A 25 3.09 -18.32 -3.35
CA THR A 25 4.49 -18.58 -3.00
C THR A 25 5.29 -18.65 -4.29
N VAL A 26 6.31 -17.79 -4.38
CA VAL A 26 7.23 -17.75 -5.52
C VAL A 26 8.65 -17.90 -4.96
N ASP A 27 9.36 -18.94 -5.41
CA ASP A 27 10.75 -19.22 -4.98
C ASP A 27 10.88 -19.23 -3.45
N ASN A 28 9.97 -19.94 -2.78
CA ASN A 28 9.89 -20.06 -1.32
C ASN A 28 9.55 -18.74 -0.58
N THR A 29 9.20 -17.70 -1.33
CA THR A 29 8.77 -16.41 -0.74
C THR A 29 7.26 -16.31 -0.78
N LYS A 30 6.65 -16.13 0.39
CA LYS A 30 5.21 -15.91 0.51
C LYS A 30 4.88 -14.46 0.19
N ILE A 31 3.96 -14.26 -0.75
CA ILE A 31 3.50 -12.94 -1.15
C ILE A 31 1.98 -12.90 -1.03
N ILE A 32 1.48 -11.85 -0.39
CA ILE A 32 0.05 -11.58 -0.30
C ILE A 32 -0.29 -10.56 -1.37
N VAL A 33 -1.25 -10.89 -2.24
CA VAL A 33 -1.69 -10.00 -3.30
C VAL A 33 -3.12 -9.54 -3.02
N VAL A 34 -3.32 -8.23 -3.04
CA VAL A 34 -4.64 -7.62 -2.88
C VAL A 34 -4.97 -6.86 -4.16
N ASN A 35 -6.09 -7.21 -4.78
CA ASN A 35 -6.57 -6.55 -5.99
C ASN A 35 -7.59 -5.49 -5.61
N ILE A 36 -7.32 -4.24 -5.99
CA ILE A 36 -8.16 -3.09 -5.66
C ILE A 36 -8.88 -2.65 -6.92
N ARG A 37 -10.21 -2.62 -6.85
CA ARG A 37 -11.07 -2.27 -7.98
C ARG A 37 -11.88 -1.02 -7.72
N ALA A 38 -12.19 -0.32 -8.81
CA ALA A 38 -13.24 0.69 -8.87
C ALA A 38 -14.30 0.15 -9.80
N GLY A 39 -15.45 -0.27 -9.25
CA GLY A 39 -16.44 -1.04 -10.02
C GLY A 39 -15.85 -2.36 -10.49
N ARG A 40 -15.84 -2.58 -11.81
CA ARG A 40 -15.26 -3.78 -12.43
C ARG A 40 -13.80 -3.60 -12.81
N GLU A 41 -13.29 -2.37 -12.78
CA GLU A 41 -11.95 -2.07 -13.22
C GLU A 41 -10.93 -2.34 -12.12
N LEU A 42 -9.88 -3.09 -12.45
CA LEU A 42 -8.74 -3.30 -11.57
C LEU A 42 -7.84 -2.08 -11.66
N ILE A 43 -7.74 -1.32 -10.55
CA ILE A 43 -6.99 -0.06 -10.51
C ILE A 43 -5.62 -0.19 -9.88
N TYR A 44 -5.48 -1.04 -8.86
CA TYR A 44 -4.19 -1.32 -8.23
C TYR A 44 -4.06 -2.80 -7.89
N LYS A 45 -2.84 -3.32 -7.99
CA LYS A 45 -2.46 -4.62 -7.42
C LYS A 45 -1.41 -4.34 -6.35
N VAL A 46 -1.69 -4.73 -5.12
CA VAL A 46 -0.78 -4.51 -3.99
C VAL A 46 -0.19 -5.84 -3.55
N TYR A 47 1.13 -5.89 -3.50
CA TYR A 47 1.89 -7.10 -3.17
C TYR A 47 2.62 -6.87 -1.86
N PHE A 48 2.34 -7.70 -0.86
CA PHE A 48 3.02 -7.64 0.44
C PHE A 48 4.05 -8.76 0.53
N THR A 49 5.30 -8.39 0.77
CA THR A 49 6.38 -9.34 1.07
C THR A 49 6.54 -9.54 2.57
N ASN A 50 6.05 -8.60 3.37
CA ASN A 50 6.01 -8.68 4.82
C ASN A 50 4.75 -7.98 5.33
N PHE A 51 3.98 -8.67 6.18
CA PHE A 51 2.81 -8.10 6.83
C PHE A 51 2.81 -8.55 8.30
N SER A 52 3.59 -7.86 9.11
CA SER A 52 3.76 -8.15 10.53
C SER A 52 3.87 -6.83 11.31
N LYS A 53 4.82 -6.70 12.22
CA LYS A 53 5.11 -5.44 12.92
C LYS A 53 5.54 -4.34 11.97
N GLU A 54 6.31 -4.71 10.94
CA GLU A 54 6.62 -3.86 9.81
C GLU A 54 5.87 -4.39 8.60
N ILE A 55 5.52 -3.52 7.66
CA ILE A 55 4.80 -3.91 6.45
C ILE A 55 5.56 -3.36 5.26
N SER A 56 5.81 -4.23 4.27
CA SER A 56 6.54 -3.82 3.07
C SER A 56 6.06 -4.60 1.85
N GLY A 57 6.36 -4.05 0.68
CA GLY A 57 6.01 -4.63 -0.59
C GLY A 57 6.02 -3.59 -1.69
N TRP A 58 5.17 -3.77 -2.68
CA TRP A 58 5.01 -2.79 -3.76
C TRP A 58 3.56 -2.77 -4.23
N TYR A 59 3.18 -1.68 -4.89
CA TYR A 59 1.91 -1.65 -5.59
C TYR A 59 2.16 -1.30 -7.06
N HIS A 60 1.30 -1.84 -7.90
CA HIS A 60 1.29 -1.63 -9.33
C HIS A 60 0.03 -0.82 -9.68
N ASP A 61 0.25 0.40 -10.17
CA ASP A 61 -0.82 1.26 -10.66
C ASP A 61 -1.18 0.80 -12.07
N MET A 62 -2.38 0.25 -12.26
CA MET A 62 -2.78 -0.35 -13.52
C MET A 62 -3.05 0.70 -14.60
N SER A 63 -3.30 1.97 -14.23
CA SER A 63 -3.55 3.03 -15.21
C SER A 63 -2.26 3.62 -15.79
N THR A 64 -1.21 3.71 -15.00
CA THR A 64 0.08 4.29 -15.42
C THR A 64 1.15 3.25 -15.66
N ASP A 65 0.90 2.00 -15.25
CA ASP A 65 1.87 0.90 -15.24
C ASP A 65 3.08 1.17 -14.33
N GLU A 66 2.97 2.12 -13.44
CA GLU A 66 4.02 2.44 -12.46
C GLU A 66 4.02 1.44 -11.32
N ILE A 67 5.22 1.02 -10.91
CA ILE A 67 5.43 0.19 -9.72
C ILE A 67 6.13 1.04 -8.67
N VAL A 68 5.55 1.08 -7.46
CA VAL A 68 6.09 1.84 -6.34
C VAL A 68 6.34 0.90 -5.18
N ILE A 69 7.54 0.93 -4.62
CA ILE A 69 7.91 0.12 -3.46
C ILE A 69 7.58 0.92 -2.20
N PHE A 70 6.97 0.25 -1.21
CA PHE A 70 6.65 0.91 0.05
C PHE A 70 7.25 0.15 1.24
N HIS A 71 7.59 0.93 2.26
CA HIS A 71 8.12 0.46 3.52
C HIS A 71 7.37 1.17 4.64
N CYS A 72 6.70 0.41 5.50
CA CYS A 72 6.00 0.95 6.66
C CYS A 72 6.70 0.45 7.91
N CYS A 73 7.38 1.34 8.64
CA CYS A 73 8.05 0.98 9.87
C CYS A 73 7.05 0.60 10.96
N GLU A 74 7.52 -0.03 12.02
CA GLU A 74 6.68 -0.45 13.14
C GLU A 74 5.90 0.72 13.74
N HIS A 75 6.53 1.88 13.87
CA HIS A 75 5.86 3.09 14.36
C HIS A 75 4.66 3.46 13.49
N TYR A 76 4.82 3.46 12.16
CA TYR A 76 3.72 3.75 11.23
C TYR A 76 2.58 2.74 11.40
N VAL A 77 2.91 1.45 11.43
CA VAL A 77 1.90 0.40 11.56
C VAL A 77 1.11 0.56 12.86
N ASN A 78 1.80 0.85 13.97
CA ASN A 78 1.16 1.10 15.25
C ASN A 78 0.22 2.30 15.20
N ARG A 79 0.67 3.42 14.61
CA ARG A 79 -0.16 4.62 14.47
C ARG A 79 -1.36 4.40 13.57
N PHE A 80 -1.17 3.65 12.46
CA PHE A 80 -2.26 3.29 11.58
C PHE A 80 -3.33 2.48 12.31
N ASN A 81 -2.92 1.46 13.05
CA ASN A 81 -3.84 0.63 13.81
C ASN A 81 -4.57 1.44 14.90
N GLU A 82 -3.86 2.28 15.65
CA GLU A 82 -4.43 3.09 16.72
C GLU A 82 -5.36 4.19 16.21
N ARG A 83 -4.97 4.87 15.14
CA ARG A 83 -5.63 6.10 14.69
C ARG A 83 -6.64 5.87 13.59
N TYR A 84 -6.48 4.83 12.81
CA TYR A 84 -7.35 4.52 11.68
C TYR A 84 -8.19 3.26 11.89
N LEU A 85 -7.61 2.18 12.43
CA LEU A 85 -8.31 0.90 12.62
C LEU A 85 -8.79 0.66 14.05
N ARG A 86 -8.66 1.64 14.95
CA ARG A 86 -8.97 1.51 16.37
C ARG A 86 -10.32 0.89 16.68
N ARG A 87 -11.34 1.22 15.89
CA ARG A 87 -12.72 0.72 16.06
C ARG A 87 -13.10 -0.35 15.05
N CYS A 88 -12.13 -0.80 14.27
CA CYS A 88 -12.38 -1.80 13.24
C CYS A 88 -12.33 -3.20 13.86
N LYS A 89 -13.42 -3.96 13.70
CA LYS A 89 -13.51 -5.35 14.18
C LYS A 89 -13.31 -6.35 13.05
N ARG A 90 -12.53 -5.98 12.04
CA ARG A 90 -12.28 -6.87 10.90
C ARG A 90 -11.23 -7.90 11.27
N ASP A 91 -11.32 -9.06 10.61
CA ASP A 91 -10.30 -10.11 10.71
C ASP A 91 -8.98 -9.66 10.04
N ASP A 92 -7.97 -10.51 10.08
CA ASP A 92 -6.66 -10.20 9.51
C ASP A 92 -6.73 -9.92 8.00
N ILE A 93 -7.56 -10.67 7.27
CA ILE A 93 -7.75 -10.47 5.82
C ILE A 93 -8.37 -9.10 5.56
N GLY A 94 -9.39 -8.73 6.31
CA GLY A 94 -10.01 -7.42 6.22
C GLY A 94 -9.02 -6.29 6.50
N ARG A 95 -8.17 -6.46 7.50
CA ARG A 95 -7.13 -5.49 7.87
C ARG A 95 -6.10 -5.34 6.76
N ILE A 96 -5.64 -6.44 6.17
CA ILE A 96 -4.71 -6.44 5.03
C ILE A 96 -5.31 -5.68 3.84
N ARG A 97 -6.57 -5.93 3.53
CA ARG A 97 -7.26 -5.27 2.41
C ARG A 97 -7.42 -3.78 2.62
N ILE A 98 -7.77 -3.35 3.84
CA ILE A 98 -7.88 -1.94 4.18
C ILE A 98 -6.51 -1.27 4.07
N PHE A 99 -5.48 -1.89 4.62
CA PHE A 99 -4.13 -1.37 4.57
C PHE A 99 -3.67 -1.17 3.12
N ALA A 100 -3.88 -2.17 2.27
CA ALA A 100 -3.54 -2.11 0.85
C ALA A 100 -4.19 -0.92 0.16
N LYS A 101 -5.49 -0.69 0.39
CA LYS A 101 -6.22 0.44 -0.18
C LYS A 101 -5.63 1.78 0.24
N ARG A 102 -5.34 1.93 1.54
CA ARG A 102 -4.85 3.22 2.06
C ARG A 102 -3.46 3.54 1.54
N ILE A 103 -2.59 2.55 1.40
CA ILE A 103 -1.25 2.74 0.84
C ILE A 103 -1.32 3.09 -0.65
N ALA A 104 -2.06 2.33 -1.44
CA ALA A 104 -2.13 2.54 -2.89
C ALA A 104 -2.83 3.85 -3.27
N LYS A 105 -3.81 4.29 -2.47
CA LYS A 105 -4.58 5.51 -2.76
C LYS A 105 -3.98 6.78 -2.13
N ALA A 106 -2.86 6.68 -1.43
CA ALA A 106 -2.19 7.85 -0.88
C ALA A 106 -1.58 8.67 -2.03
N GLN A 107 -2.01 9.93 -2.15
CA GLN A 107 -1.54 10.86 -3.17
C GLN A 107 -0.46 11.76 -2.62
N LEU A 108 0.67 11.84 -3.32
CA LEU A 108 1.74 12.75 -2.96
C LEU A 108 1.28 14.20 -3.16
N VAL A 109 1.37 15.01 -2.10
CA VAL A 109 1.13 16.46 -2.18
C VAL A 109 2.43 17.24 -2.13
N ASP A 110 3.48 16.66 -1.57
CA ASP A 110 4.87 17.14 -1.64
C ASP A 110 5.81 15.96 -1.37
N GLN A 111 7.10 16.24 -1.15
CA GLN A 111 8.12 15.21 -0.94
C GLN A 111 8.03 14.51 0.42
N SER A 112 7.25 15.04 1.35
CA SER A 112 7.17 14.52 2.71
C SER A 112 5.77 14.16 3.16
N ILE A 113 4.73 14.40 2.34
CA ILE A 113 3.34 14.20 2.71
C ILE A 113 2.58 13.51 1.58
N ALA A 114 1.87 12.43 1.93
CA ALA A 114 0.93 11.76 1.04
C ALA A 114 -0.44 11.68 1.74
N VAL A 115 -1.48 12.09 1.03
CA VAL A 115 -2.84 12.16 1.60
C VAL A 115 -3.76 11.19 0.88
N ASP A 116 -4.50 10.40 1.64
CA ASP A 116 -5.64 9.64 1.13
C ASP A 116 -6.88 10.53 1.19
N PRO A 117 -7.36 11.04 0.04
CA PRO A 117 -8.45 12.02 0.04
C PRO A 117 -9.77 11.43 0.54
N SER A 118 -10.02 10.16 0.28
CA SER A 118 -11.30 9.53 0.61
C SER A 118 -11.47 9.29 2.11
N LYS A 119 -10.37 9.16 2.85
CA LYS A 119 -10.39 8.85 4.30
C LYS A 119 -9.74 9.92 5.14
N ARG A 120 -9.31 11.02 4.52
CA ARG A 120 -8.67 12.15 5.22
C ARG A 120 -7.48 11.72 6.07
N LEU A 121 -6.78 10.69 5.60
CA LEU A 121 -5.59 10.15 6.25
C LEU A 121 -4.37 10.87 5.70
N ILE A 122 -3.60 11.46 6.59
CA ILE A 122 -2.38 12.17 6.26
C ILE A 122 -1.20 11.32 6.65
N ASN A 123 -0.33 11.03 5.69
CA ASN A 123 0.87 10.23 5.88
C ASN A 123 2.10 11.12 5.78
N ILE A 124 2.98 11.01 6.77
CA ILE A 124 4.31 11.60 6.71
C ILE A 124 5.24 10.53 6.14
N ILE A 125 5.95 10.89 5.08
CA ILE A 125 6.74 9.95 4.30
C ILE A 125 8.14 10.49 4.01
N LYS A 126 9.02 9.58 3.57
CA LYS A 126 10.27 9.92 2.88
C LYS A 126 10.28 9.19 1.54
N ILE A 127 10.71 9.90 0.49
CA ILE A 127 10.85 9.34 -0.85
C ILE A 127 12.32 9.09 -1.10
N LYS A 128 12.65 7.87 -1.56
CA LYS A 128 14.00 7.52 -1.99
C LYS A 128 13.93 6.91 -3.37
N ALA A 129 14.81 7.33 -4.27
CA ALA A 129 14.97 6.70 -5.56
C ALA A 129 16.15 5.71 -5.46
N LYS A 130 15.87 4.43 -5.71
CA LYS A 130 16.88 3.37 -5.74
C LYS A 130 16.65 2.51 -6.98
N GLY A 131 17.60 2.59 -7.92
CA GLY A 131 17.49 1.84 -9.17
C GLY A 131 16.28 2.33 -9.98
N GLU A 132 15.47 1.39 -10.47
CA GLU A 132 14.33 1.68 -11.32
C GLU A 132 13.11 2.18 -10.57
N TYR A 133 13.07 2.02 -9.24
CA TYR A 133 11.85 2.18 -8.48
C TYR A 133 11.94 3.32 -7.49
N ARG A 134 10.82 4.01 -7.34
CA ARG A 134 10.61 4.95 -6.25
C ARG A 134 10.23 4.16 -5.00
N HIS A 135 10.88 4.49 -3.87
CA HIS A 135 10.60 3.90 -2.57
C HIS A 135 9.92 4.94 -1.70
N LEU A 136 8.74 4.61 -1.20
CA LEU A 136 8.04 5.44 -0.22
C LEU A 136 8.19 4.82 1.16
N HIS A 137 8.80 5.57 2.08
CA HIS A 137 8.93 5.16 3.46
C HIS A 137 7.86 5.87 4.28
N PHE A 138 6.85 5.14 4.74
CA PHE A 138 5.77 5.65 5.56
C PHE A 138 6.23 5.69 7.01
N ILE A 139 6.27 6.87 7.62
CA ILE A 139 6.87 7.11 8.92
C ILE A 139 5.82 7.19 10.01
N THR A 140 4.76 7.97 9.79
CA THR A 140 3.63 8.11 10.71
C THR A 140 2.40 8.57 9.95
N CYS A 141 1.25 8.52 10.59
CA CYS A 141 0.00 8.98 10.00
C CYS A 141 -0.94 9.51 11.07
N TYR A 142 -1.90 10.33 10.63
CA TYR A 142 -3.00 10.82 11.47
C TYR A 142 -4.18 11.22 10.60
N GLN A 143 -5.36 11.30 11.20
CA GLN A 143 -6.56 11.74 10.49
C GLN A 143 -6.85 13.20 10.81
N SER A 144 -7.10 14.00 9.77
CA SER A 144 -7.54 15.38 9.91
C SER A 144 -8.33 15.79 8.67
N LYS A 145 -9.63 16.00 8.85
CA LYS A 145 -10.53 16.46 7.78
C LYS A 145 -10.09 17.81 7.22
N GLU A 146 -9.83 18.77 8.11
CA GLU A 146 -9.48 20.14 7.72
C GLU A 146 -8.13 20.20 7.01
N LYS A 147 -7.12 19.53 7.58
CA LYS A 147 -5.78 19.54 7.03
C LYS A 147 -5.71 18.81 5.69
N ALA A 148 -6.42 17.68 5.55
CA ALA A 148 -6.50 16.96 4.28
C ALA A 148 -7.14 17.81 3.20
N LYS A 149 -8.24 18.49 3.49
CA LYS A 149 -8.91 19.40 2.56
C LYS A 149 -7.98 20.53 2.12
N LYS A 150 -7.24 21.12 3.05
CA LYS A 150 -6.30 22.20 2.78
C LYS A 150 -5.14 21.74 1.92
N LEU A 151 -4.58 20.56 2.17
CA LEU A 151 -3.44 20.02 1.43
C LEU A 151 -3.81 19.61 -0.01
N LEU A 152 -5.08 19.22 -0.23
CA LEU A 152 -5.56 18.76 -1.53
C LEU A 152 -6.14 19.89 -2.39
N SER A 153 -6.32 21.08 -1.83
CA SER A 153 -6.88 22.23 -2.57
C SER A 153 -5.84 23.00 -3.35
#